data_527ba8d11dfe55436c889f4889115fa7
#
_entry.id   527ba8d11dfe55436c889f4889115fa7
#
_cell.length_a   1.000
_cell.length_b   1.000
_cell.length_c   1.000
_cell.angle_alpha   90.00
_cell.angle_beta   90.00
_cell.angle_gamma   90.00
#
_symmetry.space_group_name_H-M   'P 1'
#
loop_
_entity.id
_entity.type
_entity.pdbx_description
1 polymer ?
#
loop_
_entity_poly.entity_id
_entity_poly.type
_entity_poly.pdbx_seq_one_letter_code
_entity_poly.pdbx_strand_id
1 'polypeptide(L)'
;YSSYGLKGPNNLNKAQLLKISTGQGFIAALDQSGGSTPKALKLYGVEESEYDNSTDMYDLIHEMRTRIIKSNAFSSGRILGAILFENTIQKKIDKIPSAIYLWEKLKVVPFLKVDKGLLSIDNQVQLLKPIDDLEASLILAKENKVFGTKMRSVINGANKTGIKDIVD
;
A
#
# COMPACT_ATOMS: atom_id res chain seq x y z
N TYR A 1 27.56 -10.81 -11.77
CA TYR A 1 26.31 -11.22 -11.07
C TYR A 1 26.72 -11.82 -9.74
N SER A 2 26.69 -11.02 -8.69
CA SER A 2 26.87 -11.50 -7.31
C SER A 2 25.53 -12.09 -6.87
N SER A 3 25.49 -13.41 -6.71
CA SER A 3 24.37 -14.11 -6.11
C SER A 3 24.32 -13.75 -4.62
N TYR A 4 23.60 -12.70 -4.26
CA TYR A 4 23.08 -12.56 -2.93
C TYR A 4 22.13 -13.74 -2.70
N GLY A 5 22.64 -14.75 -2.03
CA GLY A 5 21.84 -15.88 -1.55
C GLY A 5 20.76 -15.38 -0.61
N LEU A 6 19.65 -14.97 -1.16
CA LEU A 6 18.42 -14.81 -0.40
C LEU A 6 18.07 -16.19 0.14
N LYS A 7 18.53 -16.48 1.35
CA LYS A 7 17.89 -17.49 2.18
C LYS A 7 16.44 -17.02 2.28
N GLY A 8 15.56 -17.64 1.49
CA GLY A 8 14.16 -17.29 1.42
C GLY A 8 13.59 -17.23 2.84
N PRO A 9 12.78 -16.24 3.17
CA PRO A 9 12.21 -16.14 4.49
C PRO A 9 11.40 -17.39 4.76
N ASN A 10 11.80 -18.19 5.74
CA ASN A 10 11.05 -19.33 6.26
C ASN A 10 9.68 -18.95 6.86
N ASN A 11 9.17 -17.75 6.56
CA ASN A 11 7.96 -17.16 7.13
C ASN A 11 7.02 -16.52 6.11
N LEU A 12 7.13 -16.85 4.82
CA LEU A 12 6.08 -16.42 3.88
C LEU A 12 4.77 -17.09 4.31
N ASN A 13 3.75 -16.31 4.56
CA ASN A 13 2.44 -16.88 4.86
C ASN A 13 1.91 -17.61 3.62
N LYS A 14 2.05 -18.92 3.62
CA LYS A 14 1.69 -19.78 2.48
C LYS A 14 0.22 -19.61 2.05
N ALA A 15 -0.67 -19.34 2.99
CA ALA A 15 -2.08 -19.13 2.69
C ALA A 15 -2.32 -17.78 1.98
N GLN A 16 -1.58 -16.73 2.37
CA GLN A 16 -1.62 -15.44 1.67
C GLN A 16 -1.03 -15.57 0.25
N LEU A 17 0.11 -16.27 0.13
CA LEU A 17 0.72 -16.53 -1.18
C LEU A 17 -0.23 -17.31 -2.09
N LEU A 18 -0.82 -18.38 -1.61
CA LEU A 18 -1.79 -19.17 -2.37
C LEU A 18 -2.95 -18.30 -2.84
N LYS A 19 -3.51 -17.48 -1.96
CA LYS A 19 -4.61 -16.59 -2.32
C LYS A 19 -4.25 -15.60 -3.42
N ILE A 20 -3.09 -14.96 -3.35
CA ILE A 20 -2.64 -13.98 -4.37
C ILE A 20 -2.32 -14.67 -5.70
N SER A 21 -1.74 -15.87 -5.68
CA SER A 21 -1.32 -16.58 -6.90
C SER A 21 -2.46 -17.28 -7.64
N THR A 22 -3.52 -17.69 -6.95
CA THR A 22 -4.60 -18.50 -7.55
C THR A 22 -5.99 -17.86 -7.43
N GLY A 23 -6.16 -16.85 -6.59
CA GLY A 23 -7.44 -16.21 -6.36
C GLY A 23 -7.92 -15.38 -7.56
N GLN A 24 -9.22 -15.21 -7.67
CA GLN A 24 -9.86 -14.33 -8.65
C GLN A 24 -10.40 -13.08 -7.94
N GLY A 25 -10.06 -11.90 -8.44
CA GLY A 25 -10.49 -10.63 -7.85
C GLY A 25 -9.50 -9.53 -8.13
N PHE A 26 -9.49 -8.50 -7.30
CA PHE A 26 -8.62 -7.34 -7.47
C PHE A 26 -7.95 -6.94 -6.14
N ILE A 27 -6.97 -6.04 -6.24
CA ILE A 27 -6.28 -5.45 -5.08
C ILE A 27 -6.84 -4.04 -4.87
N ALA A 28 -7.41 -3.78 -3.69
CA ALA A 28 -7.94 -2.48 -3.32
C ALA A 28 -6.79 -1.50 -2.99
N ALA A 29 -6.82 -0.32 -3.60
CA ALA A 29 -5.84 0.74 -3.33
C ALA A 29 -6.36 1.67 -2.22
N LEU A 30 -5.91 1.45 -0.99
CA LEU A 30 -6.19 2.29 0.18
C LEU A 30 -4.91 2.99 0.68
N ASP A 31 -4.04 3.34 -0.26
CA ASP A 31 -2.68 3.82 -0.01
C ASP A 31 -2.47 5.31 -0.37
N GLN A 32 -3.55 6.10 -0.50
CA GLN A 32 -3.44 7.54 -0.71
C GLN A 32 -2.56 8.16 0.38
N SER A 33 -1.61 8.98 -0.03
CA SER A 33 -0.61 9.57 0.85
C SER A 33 -0.17 10.95 0.35
N GLY A 34 0.39 11.78 1.21
CA GLY A 34 0.81 13.12 0.85
C GLY A 34 -0.30 13.92 0.18
N GLY A 35 -0.02 14.55 -0.95
CA GLY A 35 -0.98 15.41 -1.67
C GLY A 35 -2.23 14.70 -2.22
N SER A 36 -2.27 13.38 -2.26
CA SER A 36 -3.47 12.64 -2.66
C SER A 36 -4.46 12.40 -1.51
N THR A 37 -4.05 12.61 -0.27
CA THR A 37 -4.91 12.41 0.92
C THR A 37 -6.03 13.43 1.00
N PRO A 38 -5.81 14.76 0.88
CA PRO A 38 -6.89 15.76 0.85
C PRO A 38 -7.89 15.49 -0.27
N LYS A 39 -7.39 15.15 -1.47
CA LYS A 39 -8.25 14.82 -2.60
C LYS A 39 -9.15 13.60 -2.32
N ALA A 40 -8.61 12.56 -1.67
CA ALA A 40 -9.39 11.38 -1.31
C ALA A 40 -10.47 11.71 -0.26
N LEU A 41 -10.14 12.51 0.75
CA LEU A 41 -11.09 12.99 1.75
C LEU A 41 -12.19 13.82 1.13
N LYS A 42 -11.86 14.76 0.25
CA LYS A 42 -12.84 15.59 -0.46
C LYS A 42 -13.82 14.76 -1.29
N LEU A 43 -13.34 13.75 -2.01
CA LEU A 43 -14.19 12.82 -2.76
C LEU A 43 -15.08 11.97 -1.84
N TYR A 44 -14.70 11.80 -0.59
CA TYR A 44 -15.47 11.12 0.44
C TYR A 44 -16.46 12.05 1.16
N GLY A 45 -16.41 13.34 0.90
CA GLY A 45 -17.29 14.36 1.48
C GLY A 45 -16.73 15.06 2.71
N VAL A 46 -15.40 15.00 2.93
CA VAL A 46 -14.69 15.71 3.99
C VAL A 46 -13.91 16.87 3.36
N GLU A 47 -14.27 18.10 3.71
CA GLU A 47 -13.61 19.30 3.20
C GLU A 47 -12.33 19.63 4.00
N GLU A 48 -11.41 20.40 3.39
CA GLU A 48 -10.14 20.79 4.03
C GLU A 48 -10.33 21.65 5.29
N SER A 49 -11.48 22.29 5.45
CA SER A 49 -11.85 23.04 6.66
C SER A 49 -12.23 22.16 7.85
N GLU A 50 -12.33 20.85 7.69
CA GLU A 50 -12.73 19.91 8.72
C GLU A 50 -11.54 19.31 9.49
N TYR A 51 -10.32 19.70 9.16
CA TYR A 51 -9.11 19.30 9.88
C TYR A 51 -8.09 20.43 9.93
N ASP A 52 -7.45 20.63 11.10
CA ASP A 52 -6.55 21.74 11.36
C ASP A 52 -5.09 21.45 11.01
N ASN A 53 -4.73 20.17 10.96
CA ASN A 53 -3.34 19.73 10.78
C ASN A 53 -3.25 18.34 10.12
N SER A 54 -2.02 17.90 9.84
CA SER A 54 -1.77 16.62 9.20
C SER A 54 -2.19 15.41 10.04
N THR A 55 -2.14 15.51 11.37
CA THR A 55 -2.54 14.42 12.27
C THR A 55 -4.03 14.18 12.16
N ASP A 56 -4.84 15.24 12.25
CA ASP A 56 -6.29 15.18 12.13
C ASP A 56 -6.70 14.65 10.75
N MET A 57 -6.02 15.14 9.70
CA MET A 57 -6.21 14.62 8.34
C MET A 57 -5.96 13.12 8.26
N TYR A 58 -4.89 12.61 8.89
CA TYR A 58 -4.59 11.18 8.90
C TYR A 58 -5.52 10.37 9.80
N ASP A 59 -6.13 10.96 10.79
CA ASP A 59 -7.20 10.34 11.58
C ASP A 59 -8.46 10.16 10.74
N LEU A 60 -8.91 11.20 10.06
CA LEU A 60 -10.05 11.15 9.16
C LEU A 60 -9.84 10.16 7.99
N ILE A 61 -8.66 10.15 7.38
CA ILE A 61 -8.39 9.16 6.31
C ILE A 61 -8.39 7.72 6.85
N HIS A 62 -7.96 7.50 8.10
CA HIS A 62 -8.05 6.19 8.72
C HIS A 62 -9.49 5.79 9.02
N GLU A 63 -10.32 6.70 9.49
CA GLU A 63 -11.76 6.47 9.68
C GLU A 63 -12.45 6.13 8.35
N MET A 64 -12.21 6.89 7.30
CA MET A 64 -12.71 6.60 5.95
C MET A 64 -12.33 5.18 5.51
N ARG A 65 -11.04 4.82 5.62
CA ARG A 65 -10.55 3.49 5.27
C ARG A 65 -11.19 2.40 6.12
N THR A 66 -11.36 2.65 7.40
CA THR A 66 -12.03 1.71 8.33
C THR A 66 -13.47 1.45 7.91
N ARG A 67 -14.23 2.48 7.54
CA ARG A 67 -15.60 2.32 7.04
C ARG A 67 -15.64 1.51 5.74
N ILE A 68 -14.71 1.78 4.80
CA ILE A 68 -14.60 1.01 3.56
C ILE A 68 -14.30 -0.46 3.87
N ILE A 69 -13.29 -0.73 4.69
CA ILE A 69 -12.85 -2.09 5.06
C ILE A 69 -13.96 -2.87 5.80
N LYS A 70 -14.75 -2.20 6.62
CA LYS A 70 -15.85 -2.82 7.38
C LYS A 70 -17.14 -2.96 6.56
N SER A 71 -17.22 -2.43 5.37
CA SER A 71 -18.41 -2.57 4.54
C SER A 71 -18.60 -4.01 4.06
N ASN A 72 -19.85 -4.44 3.93
CA ASN A 72 -20.18 -5.78 3.41
C ASN A 72 -19.67 -6.03 1.98
N ALA A 73 -19.43 -4.95 1.21
CA ALA A 73 -18.87 -5.03 -0.13
C ALA A 73 -17.36 -5.35 -0.13
N PHE A 74 -16.65 -5.05 0.97
CA PHE A 74 -15.23 -5.30 1.12
C PHE A 74 -14.97 -6.73 1.60
N SER A 75 -15.16 -7.69 0.73
CA SER A 75 -15.11 -9.11 1.07
C SER A 75 -14.04 -9.86 0.30
N SER A 76 -13.55 -10.95 0.89
CA SER A 76 -12.53 -11.83 0.30
C SER A 76 -12.97 -12.55 -0.99
N GLY A 77 -14.25 -12.56 -1.30
CA GLY A 77 -14.76 -13.10 -2.55
C GLY A 77 -14.54 -12.20 -3.76
N ARG A 78 -14.19 -10.92 -3.54
CA ARG A 78 -13.93 -9.94 -4.61
C ARG A 78 -12.57 -9.27 -4.46
N ILE A 79 -12.08 -9.11 -3.23
CA ILE A 79 -10.85 -8.40 -2.92
C ILE A 79 -9.80 -9.39 -2.45
N LEU A 80 -8.76 -9.58 -3.24
CA LEU A 80 -7.64 -10.48 -2.94
C LEU A 80 -6.71 -9.87 -1.90
N GLY A 81 -6.42 -8.58 -2.06
CA GLY A 81 -5.52 -7.83 -1.20
C GLY A 81 -5.90 -6.36 -1.08
N ALA A 82 -5.28 -5.68 -0.16
CA ALA A 82 -5.40 -4.23 0.01
C ALA A 82 -4.04 -3.59 0.25
N ILE A 83 -3.77 -2.51 -0.46
CA ILE A 83 -2.55 -1.72 -0.28
C ILE A 83 -2.87 -0.65 0.76
N LEU A 84 -2.10 -0.64 1.84
CA LEU A 84 -2.21 0.33 2.92
C LEU A 84 -1.03 1.30 2.89
N PHE A 85 -1.24 2.49 3.44
CA PHE A 85 -0.17 3.43 3.76
C PHE A 85 0.29 3.24 5.21
N GLU A 86 1.49 3.69 5.52
CA GLU A 86 2.15 3.56 6.82
C GLU A 86 1.25 4.00 7.99
N ASN A 87 0.67 5.21 7.90
CA ASN A 87 -0.23 5.72 8.94
C ASN A 87 -1.44 4.80 9.23
N THR A 88 -1.94 4.08 8.23
CA THR A 88 -3.04 3.14 8.40
C THR A 88 -2.56 1.85 9.06
N ILE A 89 -1.36 1.38 8.73
CA ILE A 89 -0.78 0.17 9.34
C ILE A 89 -0.52 0.36 10.83
N GLN A 90 -0.05 1.55 11.23
CA GLN A 90 0.21 1.90 12.62
C GLN A 90 -1.07 2.05 13.47
N LYS A 91 -2.23 2.16 12.83
CA LYS A 91 -3.53 2.29 13.50
C LYS A 91 -4.28 0.95 13.56
N LYS A 92 -5.36 0.94 14.33
CA LYS A 92 -6.16 -0.26 14.61
C LYS A 92 -7.58 -0.12 14.07
N ILE A 93 -8.14 -1.24 13.63
CA ILE A 93 -9.55 -1.42 13.31
C ILE A 93 -10.10 -2.38 14.37
N ASP A 94 -11.13 -1.97 15.10
CA ASP A 94 -11.71 -2.74 16.21
C ASP A 94 -10.66 -3.29 17.21
N LYS A 95 -9.70 -2.43 17.59
CA LYS A 95 -8.57 -2.73 18.50
C LYS A 95 -7.52 -3.70 17.94
N ILE A 96 -7.65 -4.17 16.70
CA ILE A 96 -6.73 -5.06 16.01
C ILE A 96 -5.88 -4.23 15.03
N PRO A 97 -4.54 -4.41 14.94
CA PRO A 97 -3.72 -3.74 13.92
C PRO A 97 -4.32 -3.92 12.51
N SER A 98 -4.37 -2.84 11.73
CA SER A 98 -5.15 -2.82 10.48
C SER A 98 -4.78 -3.93 9.49
N ALA A 99 -3.49 -4.22 9.32
CA ALA A 99 -3.05 -5.29 8.42
C ALA A 99 -3.44 -6.68 8.95
N ILE A 100 -3.37 -6.89 10.26
CA ILE A 100 -3.80 -8.14 10.90
C ILE A 100 -5.32 -8.30 10.78
N TYR A 101 -6.09 -7.21 10.95
CA TYR A 101 -7.55 -7.22 10.76
C TYR A 101 -7.93 -7.67 9.34
N LEU A 102 -7.27 -7.11 8.32
CA LEU A 102 -7.51 -7.49 6.92
C LEU A 102 -7.36 -8.99 6.69
N TRP A 103 -6.27 -9.59 7.20
CA TRP A 103 -6.04 -11.01 6.99
C TRP A 103 -6.89 -11.90 7.90
N GLU A 104 -6.92 -11.63 9.19
CA GLU A 104 -7.59 -12.53 10.15
C GLU A 104 -9.11 -12.48 10.07
N LYS A 105 -9.69 -11.30 9.87
CA LYS A 105 -11.15 -11.12 9.81
C LYS A 105 -11.72 -11.24 8.41
N LEU A 106 -11.02 -10.70 7.41
CA LEU A 106 -11.57 -10.59 6.05
C LEU A 106 -10.89 -11.52 5.04
N LYS A 107 -9.77 -12.16 5.41
CA LYS A 107 -8.92 -12.94 4.48
C LYS A 107 -8.48 -12.13 3.26
N VAL A 108 -8.28 -10.83 3.43
CA VAL A 108 -7.72 -9.89 2.45
C VAL A 108 -6.23 -9.73 2.74
N VAL A 109 -5.40 -9.93 1.72
CA VAL A 109 -3.94 -9.93 1.87
C VAL A 109 -3.41 -8.49 1.99
N PRO A 110 -2.72 -8.11 3.10
CA PRO A 110 -2.23 -6.75 3.29
C PRO A 110 -0.91 -6.50 2.56
N PHE A 111 -0.82 -5.36 1.88
CA PHE A 111 0.41 -4.81 1.28
C PHE A 111 0.71 -3.44 1.86
N LEU A 112 1.99 -3.08 1.94
CA LEU A 112 2.45 -1.74 2.34
C LEU A 112 2.97 -0.98 1.13
N LYS A 113 2.45 0.23 0.91
CA LYS A 113 3.06 1.20 0.01
C LYS A 113 4.33 1.75 0.65
N VAL A 114 5.46 1.55 -0.03
CA VAL A 114 6.78 2.02 0.43
C VAL A 114 7.33 3.18 -0.40
N ASP A 115 6.78 3.44 -1.60
CA ASP A 115 7.26 4.55 -2.43
C ASP A 115 6.93 5.92 -1.81
N LYS A 116 7.83 6.88 -1.99
CA LYS A 116 7.71 8.28 -1.53
C LYS A 116 7.23 9.23 -2.64
N GLY A 117 6.68 8.68 -3.71
CA GLY A 117 6.21 9.42 -4.88
C GLY A 117 7.17 9.32 -6.05
N LEU A 118 6.95 10.16 -7.06
CA LEU A 118 7.64 10.12 -8.34
C LEU A 118 8.53 11.33 -8.53
N LEU A 119 9.63 11.15 -9.26
CA LEU A 119 10.46 12.21 -9.82
C LEU A 119 9.74 12.89 -10.99
N SER A 120 10.32 13.96 -11.51
CA SER A 120 9.86 14.61 -12.73
C SER A 120 9.92 13.64 -13.92
N ILE A 121 9.11 13.91 -14.95
CA ILE A 121 9.16 13.13 -16.19
C ILE A 121 10.50 13.36 -16.88
N ASP A 122 11.18 12.28 -17.19
CA ASP A 122 12.32 12.22 -18.07
C ASP A 122 12.20 11.01 -19.02
N ASN A 123 12.60 11.16 -20.28
CA ASN A 123 12.47 10.10 -21.30
C ASN A 123 11.07 9.41 -21.33
N GLN A 124 10.01 10.17 -21.06
CA GLN A 124 8.63 9.67 -20.95
C GLN A 124 8.39 8.68 -19.81
N VAL A 125 9.28 8.65 -18.83
CA VAL A 125 9.10 7.86 -17.60
C VAL A 125 9.17 8.76 -16.37
N GLN A 126 8.60 8.29 -15.27
CA GLN A 126 8.80 8.86 -13.96
C GLN A 126 9.33 7.76 -13.04
N LEU A 127 10.55 7.94 -12.59
CA LEU A 127 11.19 7.06 -11.64
C LEU A 127 10.68 7.34 -10.22
N LEU A 128 10.91 6.41 -9.32
CA LEU A 128 10.67 6.58 -7.89
C LEU A 128 11.61 7.64 -7.30
N LYS A 129 11.10 8.41 -6.35
CA LYS A 129 11.98 9.15 -5.43
C LYS A 129 12.77 8.15 -4.59
N PRO A 130 13.98 8.51 -4.13
CA PRO A 130 14.73 7.70 -3.18
C PRO A 130 13.87 7.32 -1.97
N ILE A 131 14.06 6.10 -1.47
CA ILE A 131 13.36 5.56 -0.30
C ILE A 131 14.40 5.38 0.81
N ASP A 132 14.77 6.49 1.45
CA ASP A 132 15.86 6.52 2.44
C ASP A 132 15.53 5.71 3.71
N ASP A 133 14.25 5.51 4.00
CA ASP A 133 13.72 4.79 5.16
C ASP A 133 13.17 3.40 4.81
N LEU A 134 13.62 2.80 3.70
CA LEU A 134 13.09 1.51 3.23
C LEU A 134 13.23 0.41 4.30
N GLU A 135 14.38 0.33 4.96
CA GLU A 135 14.60 -0.68 6.01
C GLU A 135 13.60 -0.53 7.17
N ALA A 136 13.39 0.69 7.65
CA ALA A 136 12.41 0.96 8.69
C ALA A 136 10.99 0.57 8.26
N SER A 137 10.61 0.90 7.01
CA SER A 137 9.32 0.51 6.43
C SER A 137 9.17 -1.02 6.34
N LEU A 138 10.23 -1.75 6.01
CA LEU A 138 10.21 -3.22 5.95
C LEU A 138 10.12 -3.86 7.33
N ILE A 139 10.78 -3.28 8.35
CA ILE A 139 10.64 -3.71 9.75
C ILE A 139 9.19 -3.53 10.20
N LEU A 140 8.60 -2.35 9.98
CA LEU A 140 7.20 -2.07 10.28
C LEU A 140 6.24 -3.05 9.60
N ALA A 141 6.48 -3.33 8.31
CA ALA A 141 5.69 -4.31 7.55
C ALA A 141 5.75 -5.70 8.18
N LYS A 142 6.95 -6.15 8.57
CA LYS A 142 7.16 -7.46 9.21
C LYS A 142 6.45 -7.56 10.56
N GLU A 143 6.58 -6.56 11.41
CA GLU A 143 5.94 -6.50 12.73
C GLU A 143 4.41 -6.56 12.63
N ASN A 144 3.85 -5.94 11.58
CA ASN A 144 2.41 -5.93 11.30
C ASN A 144 1.95 -7.11 10.41
N LYS A 145 2.79 -8.10 10.16
CA LYS A 145 2.48 -9.30 9.35
C LYS A 145 1.98 -8.96 7.94
N VAL A 146 2.49 -7.89 7.35
CA VAL A 146 2.22 -7.51 5.97
C VAL A 146 2.84 -8.54 5.03
N PHE A 147 2.13 -8.91 3.99
CA PHE A 147 2.58 -9.93 3.03
C PHE A 147 3.68 -9.44 2.09
N GLY A 148 3.57 -8.21 1.63
CA GLY A 148 4.51 -7.65 0.66
C GLY A 148 4.39 -6.12 0.56
N THR A 149 5.22 -5.55 -0.28
CA THR A 149 5.27 -4.10 -0.52
C THR A 149 4.76 -3.74 -1.91
N LYS A 150 4.35 -2.48 -2.07
CA LYS A 150 3.97 -1.88 -3.35
C LYS A 150 4.77 -0.61 -3.59
N MET A 151 5.32 -0.48 -4.77
CA MET A 151 5.91 0.74 -5.30
C MET A 151 5.47 0.95 -6.75
N ARG A 152 5.62 2.17 -7.27
CA ARG A 152 5.15 2.51 -8.60
C ARG A 152 6.09 3.47 -9.32
N SER A 153 6.57 3.08 -10.49
CA SER A 153 7.08 3.97 -11.54
C SER A 153 6.03 4.15 -12.64
N VAL A 154 6.16 5.13 -13.48
CA VAL A 154 5.22 5.40 -14.58
C VAL A 154 5.96 5.46 -15.90
N ILE A 155 5.43 4.76 -16.91
CA ILE A 155 5.89 4.81 -18.30
C ILE A 155 4.76 5.50 -19.09
N ASN A 156 5.04 6.69 -19.63
CA ASN A 156 4.06 7.46 -20.41
C ASN A 156 4.03 7.11 -21.90
N GLY A 157 4.96 6.28 -22.36
CA GLY A 157 5.02 5.82 -23.73
C GLY A 157 6.04 4.71 -23.93
N ALA A 158 5.95 3.99 -25.04
CA ALA A 158 6.88 2.95 -25.42
C ALA A 158 8.21 3.59 -25.86
N ASN A 159 9.10 3.84 -24.92
CA ASN A 159 10.43 4.39 -25.15
C ASN A 159 11.48 3.42 -24.62
N LYS A 160 12.37 2.93 -25.52
CA LYS A 160 13.39 1.95 -25.14
C LYS A 160 14.35 2.46 -24.06
N THR A 161 14.74 3.74 -24.12
CA THR A 161 15.61 4.36 -23.12
C THR A 161 14.88 4.45 -21.77
N GLY A 162 13.66 4.96 -21.75
CA GLY A 162 12.90 5.09 -20.53
C GLY A 162 12.53 3.74 -19.88
N ILE A 163 12.31 2.69 -20.67
CA ILE A 163 12.11 1.34 -20.14
C ILE A 163 13.41 0.85 -19.47
N LYS A 164 14.56 1.10 -20.08
CA LYS A 164 15.85 0.75 -19.49
C LYS A 164 16.06 1.45 -18.15
N ASP A 165 15.79 2.76 -18.08
CA ASP A 165 15.93 3.56 -16.84
C ASP A 165 15.07 3.04 -15.67
N ILE A 166 13.99 2.31 -15.96
CA ILE A 166 13.14 1.70 -14.92
C ILE A 166 13.67 0.32 -14.49
N VAL A 167 14.32 -0.40 -15.38
CA VAL A 167 14.76 -1.79 -15.16
C VAL A 167 16.13 -1.86 -14.52
N ASP A 168 17.01 -0.90 -14.80
CA ASP A 168 18.35 -0.79 -14.21
C ASP A 168 18.31 -0.24 -12.79
#